data_530d58aa3e73966a1405c92b7b83ec0e
#
_entry.id   530d58aa3e73966a1405c92b7b83ec0e
#
_cell.length_a   1.000
_cell.length_b   1.000
_cell.length_c   1.000
_cell.angle_alpha   90.00
_cell.angle_beta   90.00
_cell.angle_gamma   90.00
#
_symmetry.space_group_name_H-M   'P 1'
#
loop_
_entity.id
_entity.type
_entity.pdbx_description
1 polymer ?
#
loop_
_entity_poly.entity_id
_entity_poly.type
_entity_poly.pdbx_seq_one_letter_code
_entity_poly.pdbx_strand_id
1 'polypeptide(L)'
;MAPDEARTEDVRAWLKKAALDLRAAEHGMSEPEAGLQSDVVFHAQQAAEKAFKAFLAWHDLPFRKTHNLEELGRACTSIDATLDSIVDRAASLTEYAWRFRYPGEPSEPSLDETNEALSTAREVLAEITSRLPKNA
;
A
#
# COMPACT_ATOMS: atom_id res chain seq x y z
N MET A 1 -9.76 -26.46 -8.66
CA MET A 1 -9.16 -25.19 -9.15
C MET A 1 -7.69 -25.41 -9.45
N ALA A 2 -7.26 -24.99 -10.64
CA ALA A 2 -5.84 -25.08 -11.01
C ALA A 2 -5.00 -24.14 -10.15
N PRO A 3 -3.71 -24.48 -9.89
CA PRO A 3 -2.85 -23.60 -9.08
C PRO A 3 -2.75 -22.17 -9.60
N ASP A 4 -2.74 -21.97 -10.92
CA ASP A 4 -2.68 -20.62 -11.50
C ASP A 4 -3.98 -19.85 -11.29
N GLU A 5 -5.13 -20.55 -11.29
CA GLU A 5 -6.40 -19.90 -10.99
C GLU A 5 -6.48 -19.48 -9.53
N ALA A 6 -6.00 -20.34 -8.62
CA ALA A 6 -5.96 -20.01 -7.19
C ALA A 6 -5.07 -18.81 -6.94
N ARG A 7 -3.91 -18.75 -7.61
CA ARG A 7 -2.98 -17.63 -7.50
C ARG A 7 -3.61 -16.34 -8.03
N THR A 8 -4.27 -16.41 -9.18
CA THR A 8 -4.95 -15.25 -9.76
C THR A 8 -6.03 -14.72 -8.83
N GLU A 9 -6.81 -15.61 -8.21
CA GLU A 9 -7.83 -15.17 -7.26
C GLU A 9 -7.24 -14.52 -6.03
N ASP A 10 -6.12 -15.06 -5.52
CA ASP A 10 -5.43 -14.47 -4.36
C ASP A 10 -4.92 -13.06 -4.69
N VAL A 11 -4.29 -12.91 -5.85
CA VAL A 11 -3.81 -11.61 -6.32
C VAL A 11 -4.96 -10.61 -6.45
N ARG A 12 -6.07 -11.03 -7.05
CA ARG A 12 -7.26 -10.17 -7.18
C ARG A 12 -7.78 -9.72 -5.83
N ALA A 13 -7.77 -10.63 -4.85
CA ALA A 13 -8.24 -10.30 -3.50
C ALA A 13 -7.36 -9.23 -2.87
N TRP A 14 -6.03 -9.35 -2.98
CA TRP A 14 -5.11 -8.34 -2.47
C TRP A 14 -5.28 -7.00 -3.18
N LEU A 15 -5.39 -7.02 -4.51
CA LEU A 15 -5.57 -5.77 -5.29
C LEU A 15 -6.89 -5.09 -4.96
N LYS A 16 -7.95 -5.87 -4.77
CA LYS A 16 -9.25 -5.31 -4.38
C LYS A 16 -9.16 -4.61 -3.03
N LYS A 17 -8.49 -5.23 -2.05
CA LYS A 17 -8.31 -4.62 -0.73
C LYS A 17 -7.43 -3.37 -0.82
N ALA A 18 -6.36 -3.42 -1.62
CA ALA A 18 -5.51 -2.25 -1.84
C ALA A 18 -6.30 -1.09 -2.45
N ALA A 19 -7.12 -1.37 -3.46
CA ALA A 19 -7.94 -0.34 -4.11
C ALA A 19 -8.97 0.26 -3.16
N LEU A 20 -9.57 -0.56 -2.30
CA LEU A 20 -10.53 -0.07 -1.29
C LEU A 20 -9.84 0.83 -0.28
N ASP A 21 -8.64 0.48 0.18
CA ASP A 21 -7.89 1.35 1.08
C ASP A 21 -7.54 2.67 0.41
N LEU A 22 -7.14 2.63 -0.87
CA LEU A 22 -6.83 3.86 -1.60
C LEU A 22 -8.06 4.75 -1.73
N ARG A 23 -9.22 4.16 -2.04
CA ARG A 23 -10.48 4.91 -2.12
C ARG A 23 -10.86 5.52 -0.78
N ALA A 24 -10.66 4.80 0.33
CA ALA A 24 -10.92 5.33 1.66
C ALA A 24 -10.02 6.53 1.94
N ALA A 25 -8.74 6.45 1.57
CA ALA A 25 -7.80 7.56 1.73
C ALA A 25 -8.25 8.77 0.90
N GLU A 26 -8.61 8.54 -0.36
CA GLU A 26 -9.05 9.63 -1.25
C GLU A 26 -10.33 10.28 -0.73
N HIS A 27 -11.27 9.48 -0.23
CA HIS A 27 -12.50 10.00 0.33
C HIS A 27 -12.23 10.87 1.56
N GLY A 28 -11.37 10.39 2.47
CA GLY A 28 -10.99 11.18 3.64
C GLY A 28 -10.32 12.49 3.29
N MET A 29 -9.58 12.53 2.17
CA MET A 29 -8.89 13.73 1.73
C MET A 29 -9.77 14.69 0.94
N SER A 30 -10.95 14.25 0.50
CA SER A 30 -11.90 15.10 -0.25
C SER A 30 -12.45 16.25 0.59
N GLU A 31 -12.42 16.10 1.93
CA GLU A 31 -12.84 17.14 2.87
C GLU A 31 -11.74 17.33 3.92
N PRO A 32 -10.66 18.05 3.58
CA PRO A 32 -9.51 18.19 4.49
C PRO A 32 -9.86 18.77 5.86
N GLU A 33 -10.88 19.64 5.92
CA GLU A 33 -11.33 20.26 7.16
C GLU A 33 -12.06 19.29 8.09
N ALA A 34 -12.40 18.09 7.62
CA ALA A 34 -13.05 17.08 8.46
C ALA A 34 -12.10 16.44 9.47
N GLY A 35 -10.79 16.67 9.31
CA GLY A 35 -9.81 16.19 10.29
C GLY A 35 -9.52 14.69 10.18
N LEU A 36 -9.61 14.12 8.99
CA LEU A 36 -9.40 12.69 8.77
C LEU A 36 -7.97 12.34 8.31
N GLN A 37 -7.02 13.26 8.48
CA GLN A 37 -5.65 13.09 7.97
C GLN A 37 -4.99 11.81 8.50
N SER A 38 -5.17 11.48 9.78
CA SER A 38 -4.59 10.26 10.35
C SER A 38 -5.17 9.01 9.70
N ASP A 39 -6.47 9.00 9.37
CA ASP A 39 -7.10 7.90 8.66
C ASP A 39 -6.60 7.81 7.22
N VAL A 40 -6.40 8.96 6.57
CA VAL A 40 -5.90 9.00 5.20
C VAL A 40 -4.52 8.35 5.10
N VAL A 41 -3.57 8.75 5.98
CA VAL A 41 -2.22 8.19 5.94
C VAL A 41 -2.21 6.71 6.31
N PHE A 42 -3.09 6.29 7.23
CA PHE A 42 -3.24 4.87 7.57
C PHE A 42 -3.68 4.06 6.34
N HIS A 43 -4.74 4.50 5.67
CA HIS A 43 -5.24 3.79 4.49
C HIS A 43 -4.25 3.84 3.32
N ALA A 44 -3.49 4.92 3.18
CA ALA A 44 -2.42 5.00 2.20
C ALA A 44 -1.35 3.91 2.46
N GLN A 45 -0.94 3.76 3.72
CA GLN A 45 0.00 2.71 4.10
C GLN A 45 -0.58 1.32 3.80
N GLN A 46 -1.84 1.09 4.16
CA GLN A 46 -2.50 -0.18 3.92
C GLN A 46 -2.61 -0.51 2.43
N ALA A 47 -2.89 0.50 1.60
CA ALA A 47 -2.97 0.31 0.15
C ALA A 47 -1.62 -0.13 -0.42
N ALA A 48 -0.52 0.53 -0.01
CA ALA A 48 0.82 0.18 -0.45
C ALA A 48 1.21 -1.23 0.01
N GLU A 49 0.93 -1.55 1.27
CA GLU A 49 1.22 -2.87 1.83
C GLU A 49 0.54 -3.98 1.03
N LYS A 50 -0.76 -3.81 0.76
CA LYS A 50 -1.53 -4.83 0.06
C LYS A 50 -1.15 -4.94 -1.41
N ALA A 51 -0.72 -3.83 -2.03
CA ALA A 51 -0.20 -3.87 -3.39
C ALA A 51 1.08 -4.70 -3.47
N PHE A 52 2.02 -4.48 -2.55
CA PHE A 52 3.24 -5.29 -2.51
C PHE A 52 2.92 -6.77 -2.27
N LYS A 53 1.97 -7.05 -1.38
CA LYS A 53 1.55 -8.44 -1.12
C LYS A 53 0.94 -9.09 -2.36
N ALA A 54 0.17 -8.34 -3.16
CA ALA A 54 -0.36 -8.84 -4.42
C ALA A 54 0.76 -9.25 -5.37
N PHE A 55 1.80 -8.42 -5.49
CA PHE A 55 2.93 -8.72 -6.36
C PHE A 55 3.68 -9.97 -5.90
N LEU A 56 3.93 -10.09 -4.60
CA LEU A 56 4.60 -11.27 -4.04
C LEU A 56 3.76 -12.52 -4.22
N ALA A 57 2.45 -12.42 -4.03
CA ALA A 57 1.54 -13.55 -4.24
C ALA A 57 1.57 -14.02 -5.70
N TRP A 58 1.60 -13.09 -6.66
CA TRP A 58 1.69 -13.45 -8.08
C TRP A 58 2.97 -14.22 -8.40
N HIS A 59 4.08 -13.83 -7.79
CA HIS A 59 5.37 -14.47 -8.00
C HIS A 59 5.62 -15.65 -7.07
N ASP A 60 4.60 -16.05 -6.30
CA ASP A 60 4.65 -17.18 -5.37
C ASP A 60 5.80 -17.08 -4.38
N LEU A 61 6.11 -15.85 -3.96
CA LEU A 61 7.13 -15.59 -2.95
C LEU A 61 6.44 -15.38 -1.59
N PRO A 62 6.66 -16.30 -0.62
CA PRO A 62 6.05 -16.16 0.69
C PRO A 62 6.51 -14.90 1.42
N PHE A 63 5.62 -14.32 2.22
CA PHE A 63 5.93 -13.18 3.06
C PHE A 63 5.32 -13.40 4.44
N ARG A 64 5.99 -12.88 5.47
CA ARG A 64 5.44 -12.96 6.82
C ARG A 64 4.37 -11.88 7.03
N LYS A 65 3.56 -12.05 8.07
CA LYS A 65 2.62 -11.00 8.48
C LYS A 65 3.43 -9.81 9.00
N THR A 66 3.38 -8.70 8.27
CA THR A 66 4.11 -7.51 8.64
C THR A 66 3.47 -6.29 8.01
N HIS A 67 3.64 -5.14 8.65
CA HIS A 67 3.28 -3.83 8.10
C HIS A 67 4.51 -3.08 7.59
N ASN A 68 5.68 -3.72 7.60
CA ASN A 68 6.95 -3.09 7.21
C ASN A 68 7.06 -3.05 5.69
N LEU A 69 6.87 -1.86 5.11
CA LEU A 69 6.90 -1.68 3.67
C LEU A 69 8.31 -1.82 3.09
N GLU A 70 9.34 -1.53 3.87
CA GLU A 70 10.69 -1.76 3.39
C GLU A 70 10.96 -3.25 3.22
N GLU A 71 10.58 -4.07 4.20
CA GLU A 71 10.74 -5.52 4.10
C GLU A 71 9.98 -6.09 2.89
N LEU A 72 8.69 -5.73 2.76
CA LEU A 72 7.86 -6.21 1.65
C LEU A 72 8.38 -5.68 0.32
N GLY A 73 8.75 -4.42 0.28
CA GLY A 73 9.25 -3.78 -0.93
C GLY A 73 10.58 -4.37 -1.39
N ARG A 74 11.51 -4.66 -0.46
CA ARG A 74 12.78 -5.29 -0.82
C ARG A 74 12.56 -6.69 -1.39
N ALA A 75 11.58 -7.43 -0.89
CA ALA A 75 11.20 -8.71 -1.49
C ALA A 75 10.71 -8.50 -2.93
N CYS A 76 9.93 -7.45 -3.17
CA CYS A 76 9.49 -7.11 -4.53
C CYS A 76 10.67 -6.74 -5.44
N THR A 77 11.62 -5.93 -4.97
CA THR A 77 12.78 -5.53 -5.78
C THR A 77 13.71 -6.70 -6.09
N SER A 78 13.72 -7.74 -5.26
CA SER A 78 14.49 -8.95 -5.57
C SER A 78 13.94 -9.66 -6.80
N ILE A 79 12.67 -9.45 -7.14
CA ILE A 79 12.04 -10.01 -8.31
C ILE A 79 12.16 -9.04 -9.50
N ASP A 80 11.92 -7.74 -9.23
CA ASP A 80 11.94 -6.71 -10.27
C ASP A 80 12.64 -5.46 -9.73
N ALA A 81 13.89 -5.29 -10.11
CA ALA A 81 14.72 -4.18 -9.64
C ALA A 81 14.19 -2.81 -10.07
N THR A 82 13.33 -2.74 -11.10
CA THR A 82 12.75 -1.47 -11.53
C THR A 82 11.79 -0.88 -10.49
N LEU A 83 11.40 -1.66 -9.47
CA LEU A 83 10.58 -1.18 -8.38
C LEU A 83 11.37 -0.43 -7.29
N ASP A 84 12.69 -0.40 -7.38
CA ASP A 84 13.55 0.11 -6.32
C ASP A 84 13.19 1.54 -5.90
N SER A 85 12.99 2.43 -6.86
CA SER A 85 12.66 3.83 -6.58
C SER A 85 11.34 4.00 -5.82
N ILE A 86 10.29 3.30 -6.26
CA ILE A 86 8.99 3.41 -5.59
C ILE A 86 9.02 2.74 -4.20
N VAL A 87 9.81 1.69 -4.05
CA VAL A 87 9.99 1.02 -2.75
C VAL A 87 10.67 1.96 -1.75
N ASP A 88 11.70 2.68 -2.18
CA ASP A 88 12.37 3.66 -1.31
C ASP A 88 11.39 4.73 -0.83
N ARG A 89 10.54 5.23 -1.70
CA ARG A 89 9.52 6.21 -1.32
C ARG A 89 8.47 5.63 -0.40
N ALA A 90 8.02 4.41 -0.69
CA ALA A 90 6.98 3.75 0.09
C ALA A 90 7.43 3.39 1.50
N ALA A 91 8.73 3.17 1.71
CA ALA A 91 9.25 2.79 3.02
C ALA A 91 8.86 3.79 4.12
N SER A 92 8.80 5.07 3.77
CA SER A 92 8.43 6.13 4.73
C SER A 92 6.98 6.02 5.21
N LEU A 93 6.13 5.29 4.51
CA LEU A 93 4.73 5.10 4.92
C LEU A 93 4.59 4.07 6.06
N THR A 94 5.61 3.27 6.32
CA THR A 94 5.52 2.16 7.30
C THR A 94 4.97 2.62 8.64
N GLU A 95 5.45 3.75 9.16
CA GLU A 95 5.04 4.24 10.47
C GLU A 95 3.56 4.56 10.56
N TYR A 96 2.89 4.84 9.43
CA TYR A 96 1.47 5.16 9.43
C TYR A 96 0.57 3.96 9.76
N ALA A 97 1.13 2.76 9.84
CA ALA A 97 0.39 1.60 10.33
C ALA A 97 0.00 1.74 11.80
N TRP A 98 0.77 2.52 12.59
CA TRP A 98 0.51 2.71 14.00
C TRP A 98 0.53 4.18 14.45
N ARG A 99 1.33 5.05 13.80
CA ARG A 99 1.46 6.45 14.18
C ARG A 99 0.12 7.16 13.97
N PHE A 100 -0.23 8.03 14.90
CA PHE A 100 -1.49 8.79 14.93
C PHE A 100 -2.74 7.94 15.18
N ARG A 101 -2.59 6.65 15.51
CA ARG A 101 -3.74 5.74 15.70
C ARG A 101 -4.24 5.70 17.14
N TYR A 102 -3.45 6.15 18.10
CA TYR A 102 -3.76 6.01 19.52
C TYR A 102 -3.85 7.35 20.23
N PRO A 103 -4.66 7.45 21.32
CA PRO A 103 -4.67 8.68 22.13
C PRO A 103 -3.28 8.99 22.65
N GLY A 104 -2.98 10.28 22.79
CA GLY A 104 -1.68 10.71 23.29
C GLY A 104 -0.68 11.10 22.21
N GLU A 105 -1.00 10.89 20.94
CA GLU A 105 -0.18 11.41 19.86
C GLU A 105 -0.24 12.95 19.89
N PRO A 106 0.92 13.63 19.80
CA PRO A 106 0.96 15.08 20.02
C PRO A 106 0.34 15.90 18.89
N SER A 107 0.22 15.34 17.69
CA SER A 107 -0.31 16.09 16.55
C SER A 107 -0.85 15.14 15.47
N GLU A 108 -1.69 15.70 14.60
CA GLU A 108 -2.11 15.02 13.38
C GLU A 108 -1.07 15.27 12.29
N PRO A 109 -1.01 14.42 11.25
CA PRO A 109 -0.15 14.71 10.10
C PRO A 109 -0.61 15.98 9.42
N SER A 110 0.33 16.74 8.86
CA SER A 110 0.01 17.96 8.10
C SER A 110 -0.71 17.58 6.81
N LEU A 111 -1.37 18.55 6.18
CA LEU A 111 -1.98 18.33 4.87
C LEU A 111 -0.93 17.98 3.82
N ASP A 112 0.24 18.60 3.86
CA ASP A 112 1.33 18.29 2.92
C ASP A 112 1.83 16.86 3.09
N GLU A 113 2.03 16.43 4.33
CA GLU A 113 2.43 15.07 4.66
C GLU A 113 1.38 14.07 4.20
N THR A 114 0.11 14.38 4.42
CA THR A 114 -1.03 13.53 4.02
C THR A 114 -1.12 13.41 2.51
N ASN A 115 -0.98 14.52 1.79
CA ASN A 115 -0.99 14.51 0.32
C ASN A 115 0.17 13.71 -0.25
N GLU A 116 1.35 13.81 0.35
CA GLU A 116 2.52 13.04 -0.08
C GLU A 116 2.29 11.54 0.13
N ALA A 117 1.73 11.16 1.26
CA ALA A 117 1.42 9.76 1.55
C ALA A 117 0.43 9.20 0.53
N LEU A 118 -0.63 9.96 0.24
CA LEU A 118 -1.64 9.54 -0.73
C LEU A 118 -1.06 9.41 -2.13
N SER A 119 -0.25 10.37 -2.54
CA SER A 119 0.41 10.34 -3.85
C SER A 119 1.33 9.11 -3.97
N THR A 120 2.10 8.82 -2.94
CA THR A 120 2.99 7.65 -2.93
C THR A 120 2.20 6.35 -3.03
N ALA A 121 1.11 6.24 -2.28
CA ALA A 121 0.25 5.04 -2.33
C ALA A 121 -0.36 4.83 -3.72
N ARG A 122 -0.81 5.91 -4.36
CA ARG A 122 -1.31 5.84 -5.74
C ARG A 122 -0.26 5.30 -6.69
N GLU A 123 0.96 5.79 -6.58
CA GLU A 123 2.06 5.33 -7.43
C GLU A 123 2.43 3.88 -7.17
N VAL A 124 2.47 3.46 -5.91
CA VAL A 124 2.73 2.05 -5.58
C VAL A 124 1.72 1.15 -6.27
N LEU A 125 0.42 1.45 -6.12
CA LEU A 125 -0.62 0.62 -6.72
C LEU A 125 -0.53 0.62 -8.24
N ALA A 126 -0.28 1.77 -8.86
CA ALA A 126 -0.13 1.88 -10.32
C ALA A 126 1.09 1.10 -10.82
N GLU A 127 2.23 1.23 -10.15
CA GLU A 127 3.46 0.54 -10.53
C GLU A 127 3.34 -0.97 -10.40
N ILE A 128 2.71 -1.43 -9.32
CA ILE A 128 2.49 -2.86 -9.13
C ILE A 128 1.50 -3.39 -10.18
N THR A 129 0.37 -2.69 -10.37
CA THR A 129 -0.65 -3.12 -11.32
C THR A 129 -0.07 -3.23 -12.74
N SER A 130 0.80 -2.29 -13.13
CA SER A 130 1.42 -2.31 -14.45
C SER A 130 2.30 -3.53 -14.69
N ARG A 131 2.75 -4.21 -13.64
CA ARG A 131 3.61 -5.39 -13.71
C ARG A 131 2.87 -6.70 -13.48
N LEU A 132 1.56 -6.64 -13.34
CA LEU A 132 0.72 -7.82 -13.15
C LEU A 132 -0.08 -8.07 -14.43
N PRO A 133 -0.52 -9.32 -14.68
CA PRO A 133 -1.39 -9.59 -15.82
C PRO A 133 -2.68 -8.79 -15.74
N LYS A 134 -3.23 -8.39 -16.90
CA LYS A 134 -4.44 -7.55 -16.96
C LYS A 134 -5.65 -8.20 -16.33
N ASN A 135 -5.68 -9.53 -16.27
CA ASN A 135 -6.79 -10.28 -15.69
C ASN A 135 -6.55 -10.69 -14.23
N ALA A 136 -5.50 -10.17 -13.64
CA ALA A 136 -5.19 -10.40 -12.23
C ALA A 136 -5.91 -9.40 -11.33
#